data_059b9793ba7e1e68a1f7fecc3240eeec
#
_entry.id   059b9793ba7e1e68a1f7fecc3240eeec
#
_cell.length_a   1.000
_cell.length_b   1.000
_cell.length_c   1.000
_cell.angle_alpha   90.00
_cell.angle_beta   90.00
_cell.angle_gamma   90.00
#
_symmetry.space_group_name_H-M   'P 1'
#
loop_
_entity.id
_entity.type
_entity.pdbx_description
1 polymer ?
#
loop_
_entity_poly.entity_id
_entity_poly.type
_entity_poly.pdbx_seq_one_letter_code
_entity_poly.pdbx_strand_id
1 'polypeptide(L)'
;RYGHEDWLIQFKREGAGIALLDPVALTRAGADWNEFNDAVGDATWILHDSLMDLPGFAEIGLKPKALFDTEIAARLLGLHRFGLAAVTEHYLGITLAKEHSAADWSYRPLPRDWRNYAALDVEVLIELETMMRRDLKAAGKDEWAAEEFSHALVAGLAPRKPHPIPWLRISRITQLSRDPRGLAIAKSLWEERDRLARQYDIAPSLLLADSSIIEAATNKPHNAAQFRALRSLNERVRIHTGTEQDKMFERYAPIQRAVKPKVWKQAIDRAIALKPTQWPTM
;
A
#
# COMPACT_ATOMS: atom_id res chain seq x y z
N ARG A 1 5.65 -1.94 8.52
CA ARG A 1 7.01 -2.24 8.11
C ARG A 1 7.47 -1.30 7.00
N TYR A 2 8.77 -1.31 6.70
CA TYR A 2 9.36 -0.41 5.71
C TYR A 2 8.95 -0.76 4.27
N GLY A 3 8.96 -2.02 3.91
CA GLY A 3 8.63 -2.50 2.57
C GLY A 3 7.13 -2.77 2.36
N HIS A 4 6.78 -3.09 1.12
CA HIS A 4 5.52 -3.73 0.79
C HIS A 4 5.75 -5.24 0.86
N GLU A 5 5.14 -5.91 1.83
CA GLU A 5 5.11 -7.35 1.92
C GLU A 5 3.65 -7.78 1.94
N ASP A 6 3.29 -8.74 1.11
CA ASP A 6 1.99 -9.39 1.20
C ASP A 6 2.00 -10.29 2.43
N TRP A 7 1.11 -9.99 3.39
CA TRP A 7 1.05 -10.70 4.67
C TRP A 7 0.05 -11.84 4.66
N LEU A 8 -0.86 -11.81 3.71
CA LEU A 8 -1.88 -12.83 3.54
C LEU A 8 -2.33 -12.83 2.08
N ILE A 9 -2.41 -14.00 1.47
CA ILE A 9 -2.97 -14.20 0.14
C ILE A 9 -4.14 -15.17 0.28
N GLN A 10 -5.27 -14.78 -0.28
CA GLN A 10 -6.48 -15.59 -0.30
C GLN A 10 -6.64 -16.20 -1.69
N PHE A 11 -6.90 -17.50 -1.73
CA PHE A 11 -7.26 -18.21 -2.96
C PHE A 11 -8.58 -18.93 -2.78
N LYS A 12 -9.45 -18.82 -3.77
CA LYS A 12 -10.63 -19.67 -3.93
C LYS A 12 -10.56 -20.39 -5.26
N ARG A 13 -10.83 -21.68 -5.24
CA ARG A 13 -11.02 -22.48 -6.45
C ARG A 13 -12.35 -23.20 -6.34
N GLU A 14 -13.11 -23.21 -7.43
CA GLU A 14 -14.37 -23.94 -7.50
C GLU A 14 -14.14 -25.42 -7.17
N GLY A 15 -14.95 -25.98 -6.28
CA GLY A 15 -14.83 -27.35 -5.82
C GLY A 15 -13.71 -27.67 -4.83
N ALA A 16 -12.78 -26.71 -4.58
CA ALA A 16 -11.64 -26.92 -3.66
C ALA A 16 -11.71 -26.05 -2.38
N GLY A 17 -12.62 -25.07 -2.33
CA GLY A 17 -12.77 -24.18 -1.18
C GLY A 17 -11.83 -22.98 -1.18
N ILE A 18 -11.59 -22.42 0.02
CA ILE A 18 -10.75 -21.22 0.23
C ILE A 18 -9.50 -21.60 0.99
N ALA A 19 -8.35 -21.13 0.52
CA ALA A 19 -7.07 -21.21 1.20
C ALA A 19 -6.57 -19.81 1.58
N LEU A 20 -6.08 -19.67 2.81
CA LEU A 20 -5.40 -18.48 3.30
C LEU A 20 -3.91 -18.81 3.47
N LEU A 21 -3.06 -18.17 2.69
CA LEU A 21 -1.63 -18.43 2.67
C LEU A 21 -0.87 -17.29 3.33
N ASP A 22 0.11 -17.63 4.17
CA ASP A 22 1.10 -16.68 4.71
C ASP A 22 2.35 -16.71 3.81
N PRO A 23 2.47 -15.79 2.84
CA PRO A 23 3.57 -15.85 1.87
C PRO A 23 4.93 -15.63 2.53
N VAL A 24 5.00 -14.85 3.62
CA VAL A 24 6.24 -14.60 4.36
C VAL A 24 6.71 -15.88 5.07
N ALA A 25 5.80 -16.58 5.74
CA ALA A 25 6.13 -17.84 6.41
C ALA A 25 6.49 -18.94 5.40
N LEU A 26 5.74 -19.06 4.32
CA LEU A 26 5.97 -20.04 3.26
C LEU A 26 7.33 -19.81 2.57
N THR A 27 7.65 -18.58 2.20
CA THR A 27 8.94 -18.25 1.59
C THR A 27 10.11 -18.56 2.53
N ARG A 28 9.97 -18.25 3.83
CA ARG A 28 10.98 -18.61 4.84
C ARG A 28 11.13 -20.12 5.04
N ALA A 29 10.07 -20.87 4.84
CA ALA A 29 10.07 -22.34 4.86
C ALA A 29 10.60 -22.97 3.59
N GLY A 30 10.98 -22.18 2.58
CA GLY A 30 11.53 -22.66 1.31
C GLY A 30 10.47 -23.12 0.30
N ALA A 31 9.25 -22.61 0.39
CA ALA A 31 8.20 -22.90 -0.59
C ALA A 31 8.63 -22.42 -1.98
N ASP A 32 8.45 -23.28 -2.98
CA ASP A 32 8.67 -22.95 -4.40
C ASP A 32 7.34 -22.49 -5.03
N TRP A 33 7.24 -21.21 -5.29
CA TRP A 33 6.07 -20.62 -5.95
C TRP A 33 5.90 -21.06 -7.41
N ASN A 34 6.95 -21.64 -8.04
CA ASN A 34 6.82 -22.24 -9.37
C ASN A 34 5.95 -23.51 -9.35
N GLU A 35 6.03 -24.32 -8.30
CA GLU A 35 5.12 -25.46 -8.13
C GLU A 35 3.66 -25.02 -8.08
N PHE A 36 3.39 -23.90 -7.40
CA PHE A 36 2.05 -23.31 -7.36
C PHE A 36 1.62 -22.80 -8.75
N ASN A 37 2.49 -22.08 -9.46
CA ASN A 37 2.21 -21.58 -10.81
C ASN A 37 1.91 -22.74 -11.77
N ASP A 38 2.66 -23.85 -11.69
CA ASP A 38 2.45 -25.03 -12.51
C ASP A 38 1.11 -25.73 -12.19
N ALA A 39 0.77 -25.82 -10.91
CA ALA A 39 -0.48 -26.43 -10.46
C ALA A 39 -1.72 -25.62 -10.88
N VAL A 40 -1.61 -24.28 -10.91
CA VAL A 40 -2.69 -23.40 -11.38
C VAL A 40 -2.75 -23.36 -12.90
N GLY A 41 -1.60 -23.49 -13.58
CA GLY A 41 -1.49 -23.57 -15.04
C GLY A 41 -2.00 -22.32 -15.75
N ASP A 42 -2.91 -22.53 -16.72
CA ASP A 42 -3.47 -21.45 -17.55
C ASP A 42 -4.84 -20.92 -17.03
N ALA A 43 -5.19 -21.25 -15.79
CA ALA A 43 -6.44 -20.76 -15.21
C ALA A 43 -6.48 -19.23 -15.18
N THR A 44 -7.65 -18.67 -15.49
CA THR A 44 -7.88 -17.23 -15.34
C THR A 44 -7.95 -16.88 -13.86
N TRP A 45 -7.15 -15.93 -13.43
CA TRP A 45 -7.21 -15.39 -12.08
C TRP A 45 -8.25 -14.28 -12.03
N ILE A 46 -9.15 -14.39 -11.07
CA ILE A 46 -10.19 -13.38 -10.84
C ILE A 46 -9.74 -12.53 -9.66
N LEU A 47 -9.50 -11.25 -9.91
CA LEU A 47 -9.09 -10.26 -8.92
C LEU A 47 -10.09 -9.10 -8.89
N HIS A 48 -9.98 -8.28 -7.86
CA HIS A 48 -10.66 -7.00 -7.76
C HIS A 48 -9.64 -5.90 -7.52
N ASP A 49 -9.52 -4.92 -8.43
CA ASP A 49 -8.45 -3.89 -8.42
C ASP A 49 -7.05 -4.53 -8.48
N SER A 50 -6.85 -5.35 -9.49
CA SER A 50 -5.67 -6.23 -9.66
C SER A 50 -4.33 -5.50 -9.62
N LEU A 51 -4.27 -4.20 -9.97
CA LEU A 51 -3.05 -3.40 -9.91
C LEU A 51 -2.54 -3.17 -8.47
N MET A 52 -3.38 -3.42 -7.47
CA MET A 52 -2.97 -3.40 -6.06
C MET A 52 -2.23 -4.69 -5.67
N ASP A 53 -2.64 -5.85 -6.19
CA ASP A 53 -2.15 -7.17 -5.78
C ASP A 53 -1.02 -7.70 -6.69
N LEU A 54 -1.15 -7.52 -8.00
CA LEU A 54 -0.20 -8.06 -8.98
C LEU A 54 1.27 -7.72 -8.72
N PRO A 55 1.63 -6.49 -8.27
CA PRO A 55 3.02 -6.20 -7.94
C PRO A 55 3.57 -7.03 -6.78
N GLY A 56 2.75 -7.33 -5.77
CA GLY A 56 3.11 -8.22 -4.67
C GLY A 56 3.29 -9.65 -5.14
N PHE A 57 2.39 -10.13 -6.01
CA PHE A 57 2.53 -11.44 -6.63
C PHE A 57 3.83 -11.57 -7.43
N ALA A 58 4.20 -10.54 -8.21
CA ALA A 58 5.45 -10.53 -8.94
C ALA A 58 6.69 -10.62 -8.03
N GLU A 59 6.65 -9.93 -6.87
CA GLU A 59 7.75 -9.94 -5.88
C GLU A 59 8.01 -11.33 -5.29
N ILE A 60 6.98 -12.14 -5.08
CA ILE A 60 7.12 -13.51 -4.55
C ILE A 60 7.21 -14.58 -5.64
N GLY A 61 7.07 -14.22 -6.91
CA GLY A 61 7.19 -15.13 -8.04
C GLY A 61 5.88 -15.80 -8.46
N LEU A 62 4.72 -15.32 -8.02
CA LEU A 62 3.43 -15.72 -8.56
C LEU A 62 3.23 -15.09 -9.94
N LYS A 63 2.77 -15.88 -10.92
CA LYS A 63 2.72 -15.49 -12.33
C LYS A 63 1.38 -15.89 -12.98
N PRO A 64 0.28 -15.17 -12.67
CA PRO A 64 -0.96 -15.39 -13.41
C PRO A 64 -0.75 -15.18 -14.91
N LYS A 65 -1.34 -16.06 -15.72
CA LYS A 65 -1.24 -16.01 -17.19
C LYS A 65 -2.45 -15.35 -17.83
N ALA A 66 -3.58 -15.34 -17.14
CA ALA A 66 -4.82 -14.69 -17.58
C ALA A 66 -5.51 -14.04 -16.39
N LEU A 67 -6.13 -12.91 -16.64
CA LEU A 67 -6.77 -12.08 -15.63
C LEU A 67 -8.23 -11.79 -16.01
N PHE A 68 -9.10 -11.78 -15.02
CA PHE A 68 -10.38 -11.08 -15.02
C PHE A 68 -10.42 -10.15 -13.82
N ASP A 69 -10.53 -8.85 -14.06
CA ASP A 69 -10.59 -7.85 -12.98
C ASP A 69 -12.02 -7.33 -12.85
N THR A 70 -12.65 -7.62 -11.71
CA THR A 70 -14.05 -7.25 -11.45
C THR A 70 -14.22 -5.73 -11.25
N GLU A 71 -13.18 -5.00 -10.86
CA GLU A 71 -13.23 -3.54 -10.77
C GLU A 71 -13.20 -2.90 -12.16
N ILE A 72 -12.30 -3.34 -13.02
CA ILE A 72 -12.24 -2.90 -14.43
C ILE A 72 -13.55 -3.24 -15.15
N ALA A 73 -14.07 -4.45 -14.96
CA ALA A 73 -15.34 -4.86 -15.51
C ALA A 73 -16.51 -3.97 -15.05
N ALA A 74 -16.55 -3.64 -13.75
CA ALA A 74 -17.57 -2.73 -13.21
C ALA A 74 -17.52 -1.34 -13.83
N ARG A 75 -16.33 -0.80 -14.05
CA ARG A 75 -16.11 0.50 -14.72
C ARG A 75 -16.59 0.47 -16.17
N LEU A 76 -16.23 -0.57 -16.92
CA LEU A 76 -16.67 -0.75 -18.32
C LEU A 76 -18.18 -0.90 -18.43
N LEU A 77 -18.82 -1.56 -17.45
CA LEU A 77 -20.28 -1.71 -17.39
C LEU A 77 -21.00 -0.44 -16.92
N GLY A 78 -20.24 0.60 -16.51
CA GLY A 78 -20.78 1.90 -16.13
C GLY A 78 -21.39 1.94 -14.72
N LEU A 79 -20.96 1.07 -13.81
CA LEU A 79 -21.37 1.15 -12.43
C LEU A 79 -20.86 2.45 -11.79
N HIS A 80 -21.72 3.15 -11.05
CA HIS A 80 -21.34 4.37 -10.34
C HIS A 80 -20.40 4.13 -9.15
N ARG A 81 -20.49 2.93 -8.56
CA ARG A 81 -19.65 2.47 -7.45
C ARG A 81 -19.05 1.13 -7.84
N PHE A 82 -17.73 1.06 -7.86
CA PHE A 82 -16.99 -0.07 -8.42
C PHE A 82 -16.06 -0.78 -7.40
N GLY A 83 -16.02 -0.35 -6.13
CA GLY A 83 -15.35 -1.13 -5.08
C GLY A 83 -16.07 -2.44 -4.78
N LEU A 84 -15.33 -3.47 -4.33
CA LEU A 84 -15.82 -4.84 -4.17
C LEU A 84 -17.17 -4.93 -3.44
N ALA A 85 -17.31 -4.25 -2.31
CA ALA A 85 -18.56 -4.26 -1.54
C ALA A 85 -19.76 -3.74 -2.36
N ALA A 86 -19.58 -2.69 -3.16
CA ALA A 86 -20.63 -2.12 -3.98
C ALA A 86 -20.98 -3.01 -5.18
N VAL A 87 -19.97 -3.63 -5.79
CA VAL A 87 -20.16 -4.59 -6.90
C VAL A 87 -20.87 -5.83 -6.41
N THR A 88 -20.48 -6.35 -5.23
CA THR A 88 -21.13 -7.50 -4.60
C THR A 88 -22.59 -7.19 -4.24
N GLU A 89 -22.85 -6.02 -3.66
CA GLU A 89 -24.22 -5.58 -3.37
C GLU A 89 -25.08 -5.48 -4.63
N HIS A 90 -24.51 -4.92 -5.71
CA HIS A 90 -25.21 -4.75 -6.99
C HIS A 90 -25.59 -6.09 -7.64
N TYR A 91 -24.64 -7.04 -7.71
CA TYR A 91 -24.85 -8.29 -8.43
C TYR A 91 -25.46 -9.40 -7.58
N LEU A 92 -25.09 -9.49 -6.30
CA LEU A 92 -25.44 -10.60 -5.44
C LEU A 92 -26.41 -10.21 -4.32
N GLY A 93 -26.68 -8.93 -4.11
CA GLY A 93 -27.51 -8.44 -3.00
C GLY A 93 -26.87 -8.67 -1.62
N ILE A 94 -25.56 -8.94 -1.56
CA ILE A 94 -24.82 -9.25 -0.34
C ILE A 94 -24.07 -8.01 0.13
N THR A 95 -24.19 -7.68 1.41
CA THR A 95 -23.40 -6.62 2.03
C THR A 95 -22.14 -7.20 2.67
N LEU A 96 -20.97 -6.81 2.18
CA LEU A 96 -19.70 -7.22 2.76
C LEU A 96 -19.37 -6.40 4.01
N ALA A 97 -18.89 -7.06 5.06
CA ALA A 97 -18.40 -6.41 6.26
C ALA A 97 -17.12 -5.60 5.99
N LYS A 98 -16.93 -4.46 6.69
CA LYS A 98 -15.76 -3.57 6.54
C LYS A 98 -14.84 -3.55 7.77
N GLU A 99 -15.04 -4.49 8.69
CA GLU A 99 -14.54 -4.37 10.06
C GLU A 99 -13.01 -4.41 10.20
N HIS A 100 -12.30 -5.06 9.28
CA HIS A 100 -10.85 -5.32 9.43
C HIS A 100 -9.98 -4.75 8.30
N SER A 101 -10.51 -3.89 7.45
CA SER A 101 -9.78 -3.33 6.29
C SER A 101 -8.50 -2.57 6.66
N ALA A 102 -8.42 -1.98 7.87
CA ALA A 102 -7.26 -1.27 8.38
C ALA A 102 -6.45 -2.08 9.43
N ALA A 103 -6.67 -3.39 9.52
CA ALA A 103 -5.98 -4.24 10.47
C ALA A 103 -4.48 -4.40 10.14
N ASP A 104 -3.68 -4.68 11.15
CA ASP A 104 -2.26 -5.01 10.97
C ASP A 104 -2.09 -6.48 10.59
N TRP A 105 -2.21 -6.78 9.32
CA TRP A 105 -2.14 -8.13 8.76
C TRP A 105 -0.80 -8.85 8.98
N SER A 106 0.24 -8.15 9.46
CA SER A 106 1.49 -8.79 9.87
C SER A 106 1.44 -9.40 11.28
N TYR A 107 0.34 -9.20 12.03
CA TYR A 107 0.15 -9.80 13.35
C TYR A 107 0.02 -11.33 13.27
N ARG A 108 0.67 -12.05 14.20
CA ARG A 108 0.59 -13.52 14.26
C ARG A 108 0.39 -14.02 15.69
N PRO A 109 -0.42 -15.05 15.88
CA PRO A 109 -1.32 -15.70 14.90
C PRO A 109 -2.47 -14.77 14.53
N LEU A 110 -2.96 -14.86 13.28
CA LEU A 110 -4.12 -14.07 12.85
C LEU A 110 -5.37 -14.49 13.63
N PRO A 111 -6.12 -13.54 14.21
CA PRO A 111 -7.40 -13.81 14.86
C PRO A 111 -8.39 -14.50 13.90
N ARG A 112 -9.32 -15.29 14.47
CA ARG A 112 -10.28 -16.05 13.67
C ARG A 112 -11.21 -15.15 12.84
N ASP A 113 -11.68 -14.07 13.43
CA ASP A 113 -12.54 -13.08 12.77
C ASP A 113 -11.84 -12.38 11.59
N TRP A 114 -10.56 -12.10 11.71
CA TRP A 114 -9.76 -11.57 10.60
C TRP A 114 -9.61 -12.56 9.45
N ARG A 115 -9.37 -13.83 9.78
CA ARG A 115 -9.30 -14.88 8.76
C ARG A 115 -10.63 -15.06 8.05
N ASN A 116 -11.73 -15.00 8.78
CA ASN A 116 -13.07 -15.06 8.20
C ASN A 116 -13.33 -13.85 7.30
N TYR A 117 -12.94 -12.64 7.74
CA TYR A 117 -13.05 -11.44 6.92
C TYR A 117 -12.25 -11.55 5.62
N ALA A 118 -10.99 -11.99 5.69
CA ALA A 118 -10.14 -12.17 4.50
C ALA A 118 -10.71 -13.21 3.52
N ALA A 119 -11.34 -14.28 4.03
CA ALA A 119 -11.96 -15.29 3.19
C ALA A 119 -13.15 -14.73 2.39
N LEU A 120 -13.89 -13.76 2.94
CA LEU A 120 -15.03 -13.15 2.26
C LEU A 120 -14.64 -12.36 1.01
N ASP A 121 -13.43 -11.79 0.96
CA ASP A 121 -12.96 -11.01 -0.19
C ASP A 121 -12.85 -11.87 -1.46
N VAL A 122 -12.57 -13.16 -1.34
CA VAL A 122 -12.50 -14.09 -2.49
C VAL A 122 -13.75 -14.97 -2.65
N GLU A 123 -14.59 -15.03 -1.63
CA GLU A 123 -15.82 -15.88 -1.64
C GLU A 123 -16.72 -15.56 -2.82
N VAL A 124 -16.88 -14.30 -3.13
CA VAL A 124 -17.83 -13.77 -4.11
C VAL A 124 -17.29 -13.65 -5.54
N LEU A 125 -15.96 -13.76 -5.73
CA LEU A 125 -15.32 -13.36 -6.99
C LEU A 125 -15.71 -14.24 -8.18
N ILE A 126 -15.84 -15.55 -7.99
CA ILE A 126 -16.20 -16.49 -9.09
C ILE A 126 -17.61 -16.20 -9.60
N GLU A 127 -18.54 -15.94 -8.69
CA GLU A 127 -19.92 -15.65 -9.05
C GLU A 127 -20.04 -14.27 -9.73
N LEU A 128 -19.33 -13.26 -9.21
CA LEU A 128 -19.24 -11.95 -9.84
C LEU A 128 -18.68 -12.03 -11.25
N GLU A 129 -17.58 -12.76 -11.46
CA GLU A 129 -16.98 -12.95 -12.78
C GLU A 129 -17.99 -13.52 -13.78
N THR A 130 -18.69 -14.57 -13.39
CA THR A 130 -19.68 -15.22 -14.25
C THR A 130 -20.78 -14.25 -14.69
N MET A 131 -21.33 -13.48 -13.76
CA MET A 131 -22.39 -12.51 -14.05
C MET A 131 -21.86 -11.32 -14.89
N MET A 132 -20.72 -10.79 -14.52
CA MET A 132 -20.12 -9.62 -15.20
C MET A 132 -19.65 -9.97 -16.61
N ARG A 133 -19.10 -11.16 -16.83
CA ARG A 133 -18.74 -11.65 -18.16
C ARG A 133 -19.95 -11.72 -19.09
N ARG A 134 -21.08 -12.23 -18.59
CA ARG A 134 -22.35 -12.24 -19.32
C ARG A 134 -22.76 -10.81 -19.71
N ASP A 135 -22.71 -9.88 -18.77
CA ASP A 135 -23.16 -8.50 -18.99
C ASP A 135 -22.23 -7.72 -19.92
N LEU A 136 -20.91 -7.95 -19.83
CA LEU A 136 -19.94 -7.39 -20.77
C LEU A 136 -20.24 -7.85 -22.21
N LYS A 137 -20.52 -9.14 -22.39
CA LYS A 137 -20.90 -9.70 -23.69
C LYS A 137 -22.20 -9.11 -24.20
N ALA A 138 -23.22 -9.01 -23.35
CA ALA A 138 -24.50 -8.40 -23.70
C ALA A 138 -24.36 -6.92 -24.08
N ALA A 139 -23.43 -6.21 -23.49
CA ALA A 139 -23.12 -4.81 -23.80
C ALA A 139 -22.16 -4.63 -25.00
N GLY A 140 -21.66 -5.73 -25.60
CA GLY A 140 -20.66 -5.68 -26.68
C GLY A 140 -19.31 -5.11 -26.24
N LYS A 141 -18.91 -5.31 -24.97
CA LYS A 141 -17.68 -4.76 -24.35
C LYS A 141 -16.69 -5.84 -23.93
N ASP A 142 -16.95 -7.09 -24.27
CA ASP A 142 -16.11 -8.24 -23.91
C ASP A 142 -14.70 -8.15 -24.50
N GLU A 143 -14.55 -7.67 -25.74
CA GLU A 143 -13.24 -7.46 -26.36
C GLU A 143 -12.47 -6.34 -25.65
N TRP A 144 -13.11 -5.20 -25.37
CA TRP A 144 -12.48 -4.11 -24.62
C TRP A 144 -12.06 -4.56 -23.22
N ALA A 145 -12.89 -5.37 -22.55
CA ALA A 145 -12.55 -5.93 -21.25
C ALA A 145 -11.34 -6.85 -21.33
N ALA A 146 -11.25 -7.71 -22.35
CA ALA A 146 -10.10 -8.60 -22.55
C ALA A 146 -8.79 -7.80 -22.79
N GLU A 147 -8.83 -6.70 -23.55
CA GLU A 147 -7.69 -5.82 -23.78
C GLU A 147 -7.24 -5.15 -22.46
N GLU A 148 -8.18 -4.58 -21.69
CA GLU A 148 -7.89 -3.96 -20.41
C GLU A 148 -7.35 -4.95 -19.37
N PHE A 149 -7.89 -6.15 -19.30
CA PHE A 149 -7.36 -7.19 -18.40
C PHE A 149 -5.94 -7.60 -18.79
N SER A 150 -5.66 -7.76 -20.08
CA SER A 150 -4.32 -8.06 -20.58
C SER A 150 -3.35 -6.94 -20.26
N HIS A 151 -3.75 -5.68 -20.46
CA HIS A 151 -2.96 -4.51 -20.12
C HIS A 151 -2.67 -4.44 -18.62
N ALA A 152 -3.67 -4.61 -17.77
CA ALA A 152 -3.53 -4.60 -16.32
C ALA A 152 -2.59 -5.71 -15.84
N LEU A 153 -2.70 -6.91 -16.41
CA LEU A 153 -1.83 -8.04 -16.09
C LEU A 153 -0.36 -7.72 -16.39
N VAL A 154 -0.08 -7.25 -17.60
CA VAL A 154 1.28 -6.88 -18.02
C VAL A 154 1.83 -5.74 -17.17
N ALA A 155 1.04 -4.70 -16.95
CA ALA A 155 1.45 -3.53 -16.16
C ALA A 155 1.69 -3.89 -14.68
N GLY A 156 0.82 -4.71 -14.08
CA GLY A 156 0.89 -5.11 -12.69
C GLY A 156 2.04 -6.05 -12.37
N LEU A 157 2.38 -6.96 -13.29
CA LEU A 157 3.52 -7.87 -13.15
C LEU A 157 4.86 -7.26 -13.55
N ALA A 158 4.86 -6.08 -14.19
CA ALA A 158 6.09 -5.41 -14.56
C ALA A 158 6.90 -5.00 -13.30
N PRO A 159 8.24 -5.11 -13.33
CA PRO A 159 9.07 -4.66 -12.23
C PRO A 159 8.80 -3.20 -11.87
N ARG A 160 8.52 -2.92 -10.60
CA ARG A 160 8.34 -1.55 -10.11
C ARG A 160 9.63 -0.76 -10.33
N LYS A 161 9.56 0.27 -11.15
CA LYS A 161 10.67 1.21 -11.29
C LYS A 161 10.63 2.19 -10.11
N PRO A 162 11.68 2.25 -9.28
CA PRO A 162 11.75 3.25 -8.23
C PRO A 162 11.68 4.65 -8.85
N HIS A 163 10.99 5.55 -8.17
CA HIS A 163 10.95 6.94 -8.63
C HIS A 163 12.39 7.50 -8.69
N PRO A 164 12.83 8.15 -9.79
CA PRO A 164 14.21 8.64 -9.91
C PRO A 164 14.59 9.62 -8.79
N ILE A 165 13.61 10.35 -8.28
CA ILE A 165 13.81 11.29 -7.16
C ILE A 165 12.72 11.02 -6.10
N PRO A 166 12.90 10.00 -5.22
CA PRO A 166 11.82 9.52 -4.35
C PRO A 166 11.26 10.55 -3.37
N TRP A 167 12.10 11.46 -2.88
CA TRP A 167 11.67 12.50 -1.93
C TRP A 167 10.70 13.52 -2.55
N LEU A 168 10.64 13.66 -3.88
CA LEU A 168 9.62 14.48 -4.54
C LEU A 168 8.20 13.90 -4.44
N ARG A 169 8.07 12.68 -3.93
CA ARG A 169 6.76 12.08 -3.63
C ARG A 169 6.20 12.44 -2.25
N ILE A 170 6.89 13.24 -1.46
CA ILE A 170 6.34 13.80 -0.22
C ILE A 170 5.01 14.50 -0.55
N SER A 171 3.97 14.15 0.18
CA SER A 171 2.65 14.76 -0.01
C SER A 171 2.75 16.29 0.12
N ARG A 172 2.17 17.02 -0.83
CA ARG A 172 2.18 18.50 -0.91
C ARG A 172 3.56 19.13 -1.13
N ILE A 173 4.57 18.40 -1.59
CA ILE A 173 5.92 18.95 -1.87
C ILE A 173 5.87 20.13 -2.85
N THR A 174 4.88 20.17 -3.74
CA THR A 174 4.67 21.26 -4.72
C THR A 174 4.47 22.63 -4.08
N GLN A 175 4.06 22.71 -2.81
CA GLN A 175 3.99 23.96 -2.05
C GLN A 175 5.35 24.64 -1.91
N LEU A 176 6.43 23.86 -2.00
CA LEU A 176 7.81 24.33 -1.91
C LEU A 176 8.46 24.58 -3.27
N SER A 177 7.73 24.50 -4.38
CA SER A 177 8.31 24.59 -5.74
C SER A 177 9.13 25.85 -6.01
N ARG A 178 8.84 26.95 -5.31
CA ARG A 178 9.57 28.23 -5.39
C ARG A 178 10.44 28.51 -4.17
N ASP A 179 10.68 27.50 -3.35
CA ASP A 179 11.47 27.61 -2.10
C ASP A 179 12.60 26.56 -2.06
N PRO A 180 13.71 26.77 -2.76
CA PRO A 180 14.81 25.81 -2.82
C PRO A 180 15.39 25.46 -1.44
N ARG A 181 15.39 26.42 -0.51
CA ARG A 181 15.83 26.17 0.87
C ARG A 181 14.86 25.27 1.63
N GLY A 182 13.57 25.49 1.45
CA GLY A 182 12.54 24.59 1.98
C GLY A 182 12.64 23.19 1.37
N LEU A 183 12.87 23.08 0.06
CA LEU A 183 13.14 21.81 -0.60
C LEU A 183 14.36 21.08 -0.03
N ALA A 184 15.44 21.80 0.30
CA ALA A 184 16.64 21.22 0.93
C ALA A 184 16.31 20.61 2.30
N ILE A 185 15.50 21.30 3.12
CA ILE A 185 15.04 20.79 4.42
C ILE A 185 14.13 19.57 4.24
N ALA A 186 13.18 19.63 3.32
CA ALA A 186 12.28 18.50 3.04
C ALA A 186 13.04 17.25 2.60
N LYS A 187 14.00 17.41 1.67
CA LYS A 187 14.88 16.34 1.21
C LYS A 187 15.68 15.73 2.35
N SER A 188 16.35 16.55 3.17
CA SER A 188 17.18 16.08 4.28
C SER A 188 16.37 15.33 5.34
N LEU A 189 15.17 15.80 5.66
CA LEU A 189 14.25 15.10 6.58
C LEU A 189 13.75 13.79 5.99
N TRP A 190 13.43 13.77 4.70
CA TRP A 190 12.99 12.56 4.01
C TRP A 190 14.10 11.51 4.00
N GLU A 191 15.33 11.87 3.66
CA GLU A 191 16.49 10.98 3.64
C GLU A 191 16.77 10.37 5.02
N GLU A 192 16.71 11.18 6.07
CA GLU A 192 16.91 10.71 7.44
C GLU A 192 15.77 9.79 7.88
N ARG A 193 14.51 10.13 7.55
CA ARG A 193 13.34 9.29 7.81
C ARG A 193 13.44 7.94 7.09
N ASP A 194 13.80 7.95 5.82
CA ASP A 194 13.94 6.74 5.01
C ASP A 194 15.03 5.82 5.56
N ARG A 195 16.19 6.38 5.91
CA ARG A 195 17.28 5.64 6.53
C ARG A 195 16.86 4.96 7.84
N LEU A 196 16.18 5.70 8.73
CA LEU A 196 15.70 5.17 10.01
C LEU A 196 14.57 4.16 9.83
N ALA A 197 13.67 4.41 8.89
CA ALA A 197 12.58 3.49 8.58
C ALA A 197 13.09 2.13 8.12
N ARG A 198 14.13 2.11 7.26
CA ARG A 198 14.84 0.88 6.86
C ARG A 198 15.53 0.21 8.05
N GLN A 199 16.25 0.97 8.85
CA GLN A 199 16.99 0.45 10.01
C GLN A 199 16.09 -0.25 11.02
N TYR A 200 14.89 0.30 11.26
CA TYR A 200 13.96 -0.22 12.26
C TYR A 200 12.82 -1.06 11.68
N ASP A 201 12.82 -1.29 10.37
CA ASP A 201 11.74 -1.99 9.64
C ASP A 201 10.35 -1.46 10.01
N ILE A 202 10.19 -0.15 9.93
CA ILE A 202 8.94 0.57 10.23
C ILE A 202 8.48 1.40 9.04
N ALA A 203 7.19 1.54 8.84
CA ALA A 203 6.66 2.43 7.81
C ALA A 203 7.15 3.88 8.05
N PRO A 204 7.72 4.55 7.04
CA PRO A 204 8.30 5.90 7.21
C PRO A 204 7.33 6.91 7.83
N SER A 205 6.05 6.85 7.47
CA SER A 205 5.00 7.73 8.00
C SER A 205 4.74 7.56 9.50
N LEU A 206 5.10 6.41 10.10
CA LEU A 206 5.02 6.18 11.54
C LEU A 206 6.17 6.83 12.31
N LEU A 207 7.27 7.16 11.65
CA LEU A 207 8.39 7.89 12.26
C LEU A 207 8.21 9.40 12.15
N LEU A 208 7.81 9.88 10.98
CA LEU A 208 7.59 11.29 10.70
C LEU A 208 6.58 11.44 9.55
N ALA A 209 5.48 12.11 9.79
CA ALA A 209 4.46 12.33 8.76
C ALA A 209 4.97 13.29 7.66
N ASP A 210 4.48 13.15 6.43
CA ASP A 210 4.78 14.08 5.34
C ASP A 210 4.41 15.52 5.68
N SER A 211 3.26 15.72 6.36
CA SER A 211 2.83 17.02 6.83
C SER A 211 3.84 17.69 7.77
N SER A 212 4.50 16.91 8.63
CA SER A 212 5.54 17.41 9.53
C SER A 212 6.80 17.83 8.78
N ILE A 213 7.15 17.10 7.71
CA ILE A 213 8.26 17.49 6.82
C ILE A 213 7.96 18.82 6.14
N ILE A 214 6.75 18.98 5.59
CA ILE A 214 6.32 20.22 4.93
C ILE A 214 6.26 21.38 5.92
N GLU A 215 5.74 21.16 7.12
CA GLU A 215 5.71 22.17 8.19
C GLU A 215 7.11 22.66 8.53
N ALA A 216 8.07 21.75 8.74
CA ALA A 216 9.46 22.11 9.03
C ALA A 216 10.14 22.84 7.87
N ALA A 217 9.90 22.39 6.65
CA ALA A 217 10.44 23.00 5.43
C ALA A 217 9.91 24.42 5.20
N THR A 218 8.65 24.66 5.51
CA THR A 218 8.03 25.98 5.40
C THR A 218 8.53 26.93 6.47
N ASN A 219 8.61 26.46 7.72
CA ASN A 219 8.98 27.30 8.87
C ASN A 219 10.50 27.51 9.01
N LYS A 220 11.33 26.61 8.44
CA LYS A 220 12.81 26.72 8.43
C LYS A 220 13.40 27.06 9.81
N PRO A 221 13.22 26.25 10.85
CA PRO A 221 13.63 26.59 12.20
C PRO A 221 15.16 26.70 12.31
N HIS A 222 15.66 27.89 12.66
CA HIS A 222 17.08 28.19 12.76
C HIS A 222 17.69 27.99 14.16
N ASN A 223 16.84 27.84 15.17
CA ASN A 223 17.26 27.68 16.56
C ASN A 223 16.42 26.68 17.32
N ALA A 224 16.87 26.35 18.53
CA ALA A 224 16.19 25.34 19.36
C ALA A 224 14.77 25.75 19.80
N ALA A 225 14.48 27.04 19.96
CA ALA A 225 13.16 27.51 20.35
C ALA A 225 12.17 27.33 19.19
N GLN A 226 12.53 27.75 17.99
CA GLN A 226 11.72 27.56 16.79
C GLN A 226 11.49 26.06 16.48
N PHE A 227 12.51 25.22 16.64
CA PHE A 227 12.36 23.77 16.47
C PHE A 227 11.38 23.19 17.49
N ARG A 228 11.48 23.58 18.77
CA ARG A 228 10.55 23.11 19.81
C ARG A 228 9.12 23.55 19.58
N ALA A 229 8.90 24.68 18.90
CA ALA A 229 7.57 25.14 18.54
C ALA A 229 6.87 24.22 17.51
N LEU A 230 7.62 23.44 16.73
CA LEU A 230 7.08 22.46 15.78
C LEU A 230 6.75 21.16 16.51
N ARG A 231 5.54 21.12 17.10
CA ARG A 231 5.09 19.96 17.91
C ARG A 231 5.14 18.65 17.14
N SER A 232 4.79 18.66 15.86
CA SER A 232 4.76 17.48 15.00
C SER A 232 6.12 16.78 14.84
N LEU A 233 7.24 17.50 15.05
CA LEU A 233 8.62 16.96 15.04
C LEU A 233 9.09 16.51 16.42
N ASN A 234 8.40 16.94 17.47
CA ASN A 234 8.77 16.68 18.86
C ASN A 234 7.87 15.63 19.53
N GLU A 235 6.77 15.27 18.89
CA GLU A 235 5.80 14.30 19.38
C GLU A 235 5.82 13.04 18.53
N ARG A 236 5.48 11.92 19.16
CA ARG A 236 5.33 10.64 18.48
C ARG A 236 4.10 10.69 17.54
N VAL A 237 4.29 10.20 16.32
CA VAL A 237 3.15 9.97 15.42
C VAL A 237 2.20 8.96 16.07
N ARG A 238 0.94 9.31 16.16
CA ARG A 238 -0.13 8.43 16.65
C ARG A 238 -1.10 8.14 15.52
N ILE A 239 -1.55 6.91 15.43
CA ILE A 239 -2.61 6.51 14.52
C ILE A 239 -3.90 6.43 15.33
N HIS A 240 -4.92 7.10 14.84
CA HIS A 240 -6.25 7.11 15.42
C HIS A 240 -7.25 6.65 14.35
N THR A 241 -7.60 5.37 14.38
CA THR A 241 -8.61 4.79 13.48
C THR A 241 -10.00 4.79 14.13
N GLY A 242 -10.07 5.12 15.42
CA GLY A 242 -11.28 5.05 16.21
C GLY A 242 -11.73 3.62 16.53
N THR A 243 -10.85 2.65 16.39
CA THR A 243 -11.12 1.22 16.60
C THR A 243 -10.12 0.60 17.58
N GLU A 244 -10.39 -0.65 18.01
CA GLU A 244 -9.44 -1.46 18.78
C GLU A 244 -8.08 -1.64 18.07
N GLN A 245 -8.03 -1.43 16.77
CA GLN A 245 -6.81 -1.51 15.97
C GLN A 245 -5.79 -0.43 16.34
N ASP A 246 -6.21 0.70 16.90
CA ASP A 246 -5.29 1.73 17.42
C ASP A 246 -4.26 1.12 18.39
N LYS A 247 -4.69 0.14 19.20
CA LYS A 247 -3.83 -0.57 20.14
C LYS A 247 -2.72 -1.36 19.44
N MET A 248 -2.97 -1.85 18.24
CA MET A 248 -1.98 -2.62 17.48
C MET A 248 -0.83 -1.74 16.97
N PHE A 249 -1.13 -0.49 16.60
CA PHE A 249 -0.09 0.46 16.22
C PHE A 249 0.77 0.90 17.41
N GLU A 250 0.29 0.77 18.64
CA GLU A 250 1.08 1.04 19.85
C GLU A 250 2.32 0.12 19.98
N ARG A 251 2.34 -1.05 19.32
CA ARG A 251 3.55 -1.91 19.26
C ARG A 251 4.77 -1.20 18.65
N TYR A 252 4.55 -0.19 17.80
CA TYR A 252 5.63 0.61 17.22
C TYR A 252 6.13 1.73 18.14
N ALA A 253 5.43 1.99 19.23
CA ALA A 253 5.77 3.06 20.17
C ALA A 253 7.19 2.96 20.75
N PRO A 254 7.77 1.79 21.07
CA PRO A 254 9.15 1.68 21.52
C PRO A 254 10.14 2.18 20.45
N ILE A 255 9.94 1.82 19.17
CA ILE A 255 10.77 2.26 18.05
C ILE A 255 10.65 3.77 17.87
N GLN A 256 9.42 4.30 17.85
CA GLN A 256 9.17 5.73 17.72
C GLN A 256 9.82 6.54 18.84
N ARG A 257 9.82 6.01 20.09
CA ARG A 257 10.49 6.64 21.23
C ARG A 257 12.01 6.56 21.18
N ALA A 258 12.57 5.56 20.51
CA ALA A 258 14.00 5.44 20.28
C ALA A 258 14.52 6.55 19.33
N VAL A 259 13.71 6.98 18.36
CA VAL A 259 14.03 8.09 17.46
C VAL A 259 13.76 9.41 18.16
N LYS A 260 14.82 10.02 18.70
CA LYS A 260 14.70 11.28 19.45
C LYS A 260 14.52 12.48 18.50
N PRO A 261 13.77 13.53 18.89
CA PRO A 261 13.59 14.74 18.08
C PRO A 261 14.91 15.39 17.62
N LYS A 262 15.98 15.22 18.39
CA LYS A 262 17.33 15.69 18.02
C LYS A 262 17.78 15.22 16.64
N VAL A 263 17.33 14.04 16.21
CA VAL A 263 17.69 13.49 14.89
C VAL A 263 17.10 14.35 13.77
N TRP A 264 15.84 14.74 13.91
CA TRP A 264 15.17 15.64 12.96
C TRP A 264 15.79 17.02 12.94
N LYS A 265 16.15 17.55 14.12
CA LYS A 265 16.87 18.82 14.21
C LYS A 265 18.20 18.76 13.47
N GLN A 266 18.97 17.72 13.65
CA GLN A 266 20.24 17.54 12.94
C GLN A 266 20.06 17.46 11.41
N ALA A 267 18.99 16.81 10.92
CA ALA A 267 18.68 16.80 9.50
C ALA A 267 18.37 18.21 8.97
N ILE A 268 17.60 18.99 9.71
CA ILE A 268 17.31 20.39 9.37
C ILE A 268 18.60 21.23 9.39
N ASP A 269 19.42 21.10 10.42
CA ASP A 269 20.69 21.86 10.54
C ASP A 269 21.64 21.57 9.37
N ARG A 270 21.73 20.29 8.93
CA ARG A 270 22.50 19.92 7.72
C ARG A 270 21.99 20.66 6.47
N ALA A 271 20.67 20.70 6.28
CA ALA A 271 20.07 21.37 5.14
C ALA A 271 20.28 22.89 5.17
N ILE A 272 20.16 23.50 6.35
CA ILE A 272 20.39 24.95 6.54
C ILE A 272 21.84 25.34 6.26
N ALA A 273 22.79 24.47 6.55
CA ALA A 273 24.21 24.69 6.32
C ALA A 273 24.63 24.62 4.83
N LEU A 274 23.73 24.10 3.95
CA LEU A 274 24.02 24.05 2.52
C LEU A 274 24.14 25.45 1.90
N LYS A 275 25.08 25.60 0.98
CA LYS A 275 25.19 26.81 0.15
C LYS A 275 24.04 26.88 -0.85
N PRO A 276 23.59 28.06 -1.29
CA PRO A 276 22.50 28.20 -2.28
C PRO A 276 22.70 27.38 -3.56
N THR A 277 23.95 27.18 -3.98
CA THR A 277 24.30 26.36 -5.16
C THR A 277 24.06 24.84 -4.97
N GLN A 278 23.86 24.41 -3.74
CA GLN A 278 23.61 23.01 -3.37
C GLN A 278 22.13 22.72 -3.10
N TRP A 279 21.27 23.74 -3.14
CA TRP A 279 19.85 23.55 -2.91
C TRP A 279 19.21 22.81 -4.07
N PRO A 280 18.33 21.83 -3.80
CA PRO A 280 17.63 21.12 -4.86
C PRO A 280 16.57 22.02 -5.52
N THR A 281 16.29 21.71 -6.78
CA THR A 281 15.16 22.27 -7.54
C THR A 281 14.19 21.14 -7.89
N MET A 282 12.94 21.48 -8.18
CA MET A 282 11.93 20.55 -8.69
C MET A 282 12.03 20.45 -10.20
#